data_c93812c6f113182256efd50643990b8c
#
_entry.id   c93812c6f113182256efd50643990b8c
#
_cell.length_a   1.000
_cell.length_b   1.000
_cell.length_c   1.000
_cell.angle_alpha   90.00
_cell.angle_beta   90.00
_cell.angle_gamma   90.00
#
_symmetry.space_group_name_H-M   'P 1'
#
loop_
_entity.id
_entity.type
_entity.pdbx_description
1 polymer ?
#
loop_
_entity_poly.entity_id
_entity_poly.type
_entity_poly.pdbx_seq_one_letter_code
_entity_poly.pdbx_strand_id
1 'polypeptide(L)'
;QVTTIADIKANGWDEQRVLVDGEFTEHIYKDLYTFTDNEGNSMTVEVDDDIWYQLSMDTPVRIYAEVDKDWHGGIELEVKNIEKR
;
A
#
# COMPACT_ATOMS: atom_id res chain seq x y z
N GLN A 1 0.55 11.68 -8.79
CA GLN A 1 0.83 10.81 -9.92
C GLN A 1 0.90 9.36 -9.44
N VAL A 2 0.16 8.48 -10.11
CA VAL A 2 0.10 7.07 -9.73
C VAL A 2 1.41 6.38 -10.10
N THR A 3 1.93 5.57 -9.16
CA THR A 3 3.14 4.78 -9.39
C THR A 3 2.82 3.30 -9.27
N THR A 4 3.85 2.46 -9.30
CA THR A 4 3.70 1.00 -9.22
C THR A 4 4.52 0.46 -8.06
N ILE A 5 4.15 -0.72 -7.59
CA ILE A 5 4.90 -1.38 -6.52
C ILE A 5 6.32 -1.68 -6.97
N ALA A 6 6.51 -2.08 -8.25
CA ALA A 6 7.84 -2.32 -8.77
C ALA A 6 8.72 -1.07 -8.67
N ASP A 7 8.16 0.10 -9.01
CA ASP A 7 8.91 1.35 -8.93
C ASP A 7 9.22 1.72 -7.48
N ILE A 8 8.27 1.51 -6.57
CA ILE A 8 8.49 1.79 -5.16
C ILE A 8 9.63 0.93 -4.62
N LYS A 9 9.62 -0.37 -4.96
CA LYS A 9 10.68 -1.28 -4.48
C LYS A 9 12.04 -0.92 -5.05
N ALA A 10 12.09 -0.45 -6.29
CA ALA A 10 13.34 -0.13 -6.95
C ALA A 10 13.87 1.26 -6.56
N ASN A 11 12.99 2.24 -6.41
CA ASN A 11 13.39 3.65 -6.33
C ASN A 11 12.79 4.40 -5.15
N GLY A 12 11.95 3.76 -4.33
CA GLY A 12 11.29 4.45 -3.23
C GLY A 12 12.25 4.87 -2.13
N TRP A 13 11.90 5.95 -1.44
CA TRP A 13 12.68 6.42 -0.29
C TRP A 13 11.76 6.56 0.92
N ASP A 14 12.37 6.54 2.10
CA ASP A 14 11.63 6.63 3.36
C ASP A 14 10.83 7.93 3.41
N GLU A 15 9.56 7.81 3.84
CA GLU A 15 8.62 8.92 3.99
C GLU A 15 8.11 9.50 2.67
N GLN A 16 8.45 8.87 1.54
CA GLN A 16 7.90 9.28 0.25
C GLN A 16 6.38 9.08 0.23
N ARG A 17 5.64 10.03 -0.31
CA ARG A 17 4.19 9.89 -0.50
C ARG A 17 3.91 9.41 -1.91
N VAL A 18 3.04 8.39 -2.01
CA VAL A 18 2.76 7.71 -3.28
C VAL A 18 1.27 7.47 -3.44
N LEU A 19 0.85 7.37 -4.70
CA LEU A 19 -0.49 6.91 -5.08
C LEU A 19 -0.31 5.60 -5.83
N VAL A 20 -1.06 4.56 -5.43
CA VAL A 20 -0.96 3.25 -6.07
C VAL A 20 -2.36 2.71 -6.32
N ASP A 21 -2.61 2.22 -7.53
CA ASP A 21 -3.87 1.58 -7.89
C ASP A 21 -3.73 0.08 -7.77
N GLY A 22 -4.75 -0.57 -7.18
CA GLY A 22 -4.74 -2.01 -7.01
C GLY A 22 -5.84 -2.47 -6.08
N GLU A 23 -5.58 -3.55 -5.37
CA GLU A 23 -6.57 -4.18 -4.49
C GLU A 23 -5.88 -4.69 -3.23
N PHE A 24 -6.62 -4.66 -2.10
CA PHE A 24 -6.19 -5.39 -0.91
C PHE A 24 -6.56 -6.85 -1.15
N THR A 25 -5.56 -7.73 -1.21
CA THR A 25 -5.79 -9.11 -1.61
C THR A 25 -5.69 -10.11 -0.46
N GLU A 26 -5.13 -9.71 0.66
CA GLU A 26 -4.98 -10.61 1.80
C GLU A 26 -4.88 -9.80 3.10
N HIS A 27 -5.55 -10.27 4.14
CA HIS A 27 -5.36 -9.74 5.49
C HIS A 27 -4.33 -10.62 6.19
N ILE A 28 -3.17 -10.05 6.49
CA ILE A 28 -2.07 -10.84 7.06
C ILE A 28 -2.27 -11.01 8.57
N TYR A 29 -2.34 -9.91 9.29
CA TYR A 29 -2.42 -9.93 10.75
C TYR A 29 -2.65 -8.51 11.25
N LYS A 30 -3.62 -8.34 12.16
CA LYS A 30 -3.95 -7.03 12.74
C LYS A 30 -4.19 -5.99 11.64
N ASP A 31 -3.38 -4.93 11.59
CA ASP A 31 -3.53 -3.88 10.59
C ASP A 31 -2.63 -4.05 9.37
N LEU A 32 -2.06 -5.25 9.20
CA LEU A 32 -1.19 -5.55 8.05
C LEU A 32 -1.94 -6.32 6.98
N TYR A 33 -1.79 -5.88 5.75
CA TYR A 33 -2.47 -6.45 4.59
C TYR A 33 -1.48 -6.60 3.44
N THR A 34 -1.83 -7.45 2.48
CA THR A 34 -1.15 -7.49 1.19
C THR A 34 -1.92 -6.62 0.22
N PHE A 35 -1.23 -5.72 -0.45
CA PHE A 35 -1.78 -4.90 -1.53
C PHE A 35 -1.13 -5.33 -2.84
N THR A 36 -1.96 -5.61 -3.85
CA THR A 36 -1.50 -6.06 -5.17
C THR A 36 -1.88 -5.00 -6.19
N ASP A 37 -0.90 -4.51 -6.94
CA ASP A 37 -1.17 -3.46 -7.91
C ASP A 37 -1.66 -4.03 -9.24
N ASN A 38 -1.95 -3.14 -10.19
CA ASN A 38 -2.52 -3.56 -11.48
C ASN A 38 -1.53 -4.34 -12.34
N GLU A 39 -0.25 -4.32 -11.97
CA GLU A 39 0.77 -5.10 -12.67
C GLU A 39 0.98 -6.47 -12.04
N GLY A 40 0.27 -6.77 -10.96
CA GLY A 40 0.37 -8.06 -10.30
C GLY A 40 1.45 -8.14 -9.24
N ASN A 41 2.15 -7.05 -8.95
CA ASN A 41 3.14 -7.05 -7.88
C ASN A 41 2.46 -6.73 -6.56
N SER A 42 3.03 -7.26 -5.47
CA SER A 42 2.43 -7.12 -4.15
C SER A 42 3.44 -6.62 -3.14
N MET A 43 2.93 -5.97 -2.09
CA MET A 43 3.75 -5.64 -0.93
C MET A 43 2.86 -5.53 0.30
N THR A 44 3.50 -5.59 1.46
CA THR A 44 2.82 -5.43 2.74
C THR A 44 2.49 -3.97 2.96
N VAL A 45 1.27 -3.72 3.40
CA VAL A 45 0.81 -2.37 3.73
C VAL A 45 0.17 -2.38 5.12
N GLU A 46 0.24 -1.25 5.81
CA GLU A 46 -0.38 -1.06 7.10
C GLU A 46 -1.59 -0.14 6.93
N VAL A 47 -2.74 -0.55 7.48
CA VAL A 47 -3.97 0.24 7.45
C VAL A 47 -4.40 0.47 8.90
N ASP A 48 -4.24 1.70 9.39
CA ASP A 48 -4.54 2.04 10.77
C ASP A 48 -6.04 1.98 11.06
N ASP A 49 -6.37 1.82 12.35
CA ASP A 49 -7.76 1.71 12.79
C ASP A 49 -8.61 2.90 12.37
N ASP A 50 -8.03 4.09 12.30
CA ASP A 50 -8.79 5.29 12.00
C ASP A 50 -9.27 5.35 10.54
N ILE A 51 -8.72 4.52 9.66
CA ILE A 51 -9.16 4.48 8.25
C ILE A 51 -9.60 3.10 7.79
N TRP A 52 -9.50 2.06 8.64
CA TRP A 52 -9.84 0.71 8.18
C TRP A 52 -11.31 0.60 7.74
N TYR A 53 -12.18 1.49 8.22
CA TYR A 53 -13.58 1.47 7.78
C TYR A 53 -13.71 1.76 6.27
N GLN A 54 -12.68 2.31 5.65
CA GLN A 54 -12.67 2.56 4.20
C GLN A 54 -12.18 1.35 3.41
N LEU A 55 -11.70 0.31 4.09
CA LEU A 55 -11.06 -0.83 3.44
C LEU A 55 -12.12 -1.80 2.91
N SER A 56 -11.95 -2.24 1.66
CA SER A 56 -12.71 -3.33 1.06
C SER A 56 -11.72 -4.26 0.40
N MET A 57 -11.86 -5.57 0.67
CA MET A 57 -10.98 -6.56 0.08
C MET A 57 -11.39 -6.83 -1.37
N ASP A 58 -10.40 -7.12 -2.21
CA ASP A 58 -10.61 -7.58 -3.59
C ASP A 58 -11.45 -6.61 -4.42
N THR A 59 -11.31 -5.34 -4.16
CA THR A 59 -12.05 -4.26 -4.81
C THR A 59 -11.04 -3.25 -5.36
N PRO A 60 -11.18 -2.79 -6.60
CA PRO A 60 -10.26 -1.80 -7.15
C PRO A 60 -10.29 -0.50 -6.36
N VAL A 61 -9.13 -0.06 -5.92
CA VAL A 61 -8.98 1.18 -5.14
C VAL A 61 -7.71 1.90 -5.57
N ARG A 62 -7.64 3.17 -5.18
CA ARG A 62 -6.40 3.95 -5.22
C ARG A 62 -6.05 4.28 -3.79
N ILE A 63 -4.86 3.92 -3.38
CA ILE A 63 -4.38 4.26 -2.05
C ILE A 63 -3.41 5.42 -2.12
N TYR A 64 -3.50 6.31 -1.12
CA TYR A 64 -2.50 7.33 -0.85
C TYR A 64 -1.72 6.83 0.36
N ALA A 65 -0.42 6.70 0.22
CA ALA A 65 0.37 6.02 1.23
C ALA A 65 1.73 6.66 1.40
N GLU A 66 2.35 6.36 2.52
CA GLU A 66 3.71 6.79 2.82
C GLU A 66 4.62 5.57 2.83
N VAL A 67 5.76 5.67 2.15
CA VAL A 67 6.76 4.61 2.12
C VAL A 67 7.47 4.58 3.47
N ASP A 68 7.54 3.40 4.08
CA ASP A 68 8.25 3.16 5.33
C ASP A 68 9.40 2.20 5.02
N LYS A 69 10.60 2.72 4.99
CA LYS A 69 11.78 1.95 4.61
C LYS A 69 12.73 1.91 5.79
N ASP A 70 12.99 0.72 6.32
CA ASP A 70 13.87 0.61 7.47
C ASP A 70 15.33 0.43 7.03
N TRP A 71 16.23 0.50 8.00
CA TRP A 71 17.65 0.47 7.71
C TRP A 71 18.16 -0.92 7.34
N HIS A 72 17.34 -1.97 7.56
CA HIS A 72 17.65 -3.33 7.11
C HIS A 72 17.26 -3.56 5.66
N GLY A 73 16.63 -2.57 5.01
CA GLY A 73 16.17 -2.72 3.65
C GLY A 73 14.72 -3.19 3.53
N GLY A 74 14.02 -3.40 4.65
CA GLY A 74 12.59 -3.71 4.60
C GLY A 74 11.80 -2.51 4.12
N ILE A 75 10.72 -2.76 3.36
CA ILE A 75 9.91 -1.70 2.82
C ILE A 75 8.43 -2.07 2.93
N GLU A 76 7.65 -1.14 3.46
CA GLU A 76 6.21 -1.27 3.60
C GLU A 76 5.56 0.05 3.22
N LEU A 77 4.25 0.03 3.03
CA LEU A 77 3.49 1.26 2.86
C LEU A 77 2.58 1.45 4.07
N GLU A 78 2.51 2.67 4.54
CA GLU A 78 1.52 3.07 5.53
C GLU A 78 0.39 3.78 4.76
N VAL A 79 -0.80 3.16 4.72
CA VAL A 79 -1.91 3.70 3.95
C VAL A 79 -2.52 4.88 4.70
N LYS A 80 -2.64 6.02 4.02
CA LYS A 80 -3.18 7.24 4.60
C LYS A 80 -4.60 7.51 4.15
N ASN A 81 -4.97 7.04 2.96
CA ASN A 81 -6.33 7.21 2.44
C ASN A 81 -6.61 6.16 1.39
N ILE A 82 -7.88 5.79 1.28
CA ILE A 82 -8.34 4.78 0.32
C ILE A 82 -9.49 5.39 -0.47
N GLU A 83 -9.39 5.31 -1.79
CA GLU A 83 -10.40 5.87 -2.69
C GLU A 83 -10.85 4.77 -3.62
N LYS A 84 -12.16 4.51 -3.68
CA LYS A 84 -12.69 3.49 -4.60
C LYS A 84 -12.60 3.95 -6.05
N ARG A 85 -12.37 3.01 -6.92
CA ARG A 85 -12.21 3.27 -8.33
C ARG A 85 -13.30 2.64 -9.16
#